data_537fb8dbb7c2257a899cf14e7c91f7d2
#
_entry.id   537fb8dbb7c2257a899cf14e7c91f7d2
#
_cell.length_a   1.000
_cell.length_b   1.000
_cell.length_c   1.000
_cell.angle_alpha   90.00
_cell.angle_beta   90.00
_cell.angle_gamma   90.00
#
_symmetry.space_group_name_H-M   'P 1'
#
loop_
_entity.id
_entity.type
_entity.pdbx_description
1 polymer ?
#
loop_
_entity_poly.entity_id
_entity_poly.type
_entity_poly.pdbx_seq_one_letter_code
_entity_poly.pdbx_strand_id
1 'polypeptide(L)'
;MPLPQIADFLQNRDVGRIEEKLRQQKQEVARRQQELARIERKIDNRLRQLHDAQTAELGAIHLVRSPACRVVWMSGALELHSFLDMEPSIRMLERSQAEAVVFLGKVGVGLSAERLLAGQFAPYDRAFLVLDDEDAFDGDVTVLPETTCAAVCFRGSHPEAPAQYARLMDYLRAHALAPADFSREITMIDYGLTSDPDKFVTEIRIPVRAAE
;
A
#
# COMPACT_ATOMS: atom_id res chain seq x y z
N MET A 1 23.38 1.53 29.42
CA MET A 1 24.48 0.66 29.84
C MET A 1 24.10 -0.01 31.16
N PRO A 2 24.11 -1.34 31.29
CA PRO A 2 23.80 -2.05 32.55
C PRO A 2 24.81 -1.75 33.64
N LEU A 3 24.35 -1.69 34.89
CA LEU A 3 25.18 -1.39 36.08
C LEU A 3 26.49 -2.19 36.19
N PRO A 4 26.54 -3.52 35.86
CA PRO A 4 27.78 -4.28 35.89
C PRO A 4 28.84 -3.78 34.90
N GLN A 5 28.42 -3.28 33.73
CA GLN A 5 29.32 -2.70 32.73
C GLN A 5 29.87 -1.33 33.16
N ILE A 6 29.15 -0.59 33.99
CA ILE A 6 29.60 0.68 34.57
C ILE A 6 30.68 0.40 35.64
N ALA A 7 30.47 -0.62 36.45
CA ALA A 7 31.45 -1.01 37.50
C ALA A 7 32.77 -1.50 36.88
N ASP A 8 32.70 -2.36 35.85
CA ASP A 8 33.91 -2.82 35.12
C ASP A 8 34.63 -1.65 34.42
N PHE A 9 33.89 -0.67 33.91
CA PHE A 9 34.44 0.54 33.30
C PHE A 9 35.20 1.42 34.30
N LEU A 10 34.73 1.52 35.54
CA LEU A 10 35.38 2.32 36.58
C LEU A 10 36.63 1.67 37.14
N GLN A 11 36.71 0.34 37.12
CA GLN A 11 37.86 -0.43 37.62
C GLN A 11 39.01 -0.57 36.61
N ASN A 12 38.69 -0.60 35.29
CA ASN A 12 39.67 -0.78 34.20
C ASN A 12 39.68 0.43 33.27
N ARG A 13 40.28 1.55 33.70
CA ARG A 13 40.40 2.77 32.89
C ARG A 13 41.46 2.59 31.79
N ASP A 14 41.06 2.05 30.66
CA ASP A 14 41.88 1.98 29.45
C ASP A 14 41.24 2.85 28.35
N VAL A 15 42.01 3.81 27.84
CA VAL A 15 41.55 4.75 26.79
C VAL A 15 41.08 4.01 25.54
N GLY A 16 41.76 2.91 25.16
CA GLY A 16 41.39 2.10 24.00
C GLY A 16 40.02 1.45 24.15
N ARG A 17 39.72 0.90 25.34
CA ARG A 17 38.39 0.33 25.64
C ARG A 17 37.27 1.38 25.66
N ILE A 18 37.60 2.60 26.15
CA ILE A 18 36.65 3.71 26.15
C ILE A 18 36.32 4.12 24.71
N GLU A 19 37.34 4.26 23.88
CA GLU A 19 37.18 4.63 22.47
C GLU A 19 36.34 3.60 21.70
N GLU A 20 36.61 2.32 21.90
CA GLU A 20 35.84 1.24 21.30
C GLU A 20 34.35 1.27 21.71
N LYS A 21 34.06 1.43 23.02
CA LYS A 21 32.69 1.57 23.52
C LYS A 21 31.97 2.79 22.95
N LEU A 22 32.67 3.93 22.86
CA LEU A 22 32.07 5.14 22.25
C LEU A 22 31.80 4.95 20.77
N ARG A 23 32.66 4.25 20.02
CA ARG A 23 32.42 3.88 18.63
C ARG A 23 31.20 2.97 18.49
N GLN A 24 31.07 1.95 19.34
CA GLN A 24 29.88 1.06 19.36
C GLN A 24 28.59 1.83 19.67
N GLN A 25 28.64 2.73 20.67
CA GLN A 25 27.48 3.58 21.00
C GLN A 25 27.10 4.51 19.83
N LYS A 26 28.10 5.11 19.17
CA LYS A 26 27.87 5.95 17.98
C LYS A 26 27.21 5.17 16.85
N GLN A 27 27.64 3.93 16.60
CA GLN A 27 27.03 3.06 15.60
C GLN A 27 25.57 2.71 15.96
N GLU A 28 25.31 2.38 17.22
CA GLU A 28 23.94 2.08 17.68
C GLU A 28 23.02 3.29 17.58
N VAL A 29 23.51 4.50 17.91
CA VAL A 29 22.75 5.74 17.72
C VAL A 29 22.45 5.97 16.24
N ALA A 30 23.43 5.79 15.35
CA ALA A 30 23.22 5.94 13.91
C ALA A 30 22.18 4.95 13.37
N ARG A 31 22.23 3.69 13.83
CA ARG A 31 21.23 2.67 13.46
C ARG A 31 19.83 3.08 13.89
N ARG A 32 19.65 3.54 15.14
CA ARG A 32 18.34 4.01 15.63
C ARG A 32 17.84 5.25 14.89
N GLN A 33 18.73 6.16 14.53
CA GLN A 33 18.34 7.33 13.72
C GLN A 33 17.83 6.92 12.35
N GLN A 34 18.47 5.94 11.69
CA GLN A 34 18.00 5.41 10.41
C GLN A 34 16.62 4.72 10.54
N GLU A 35 16.42 3.96 11.61
CA GLU A 35 15.14 3.30 11.89
C GLU A 35 14.01 4.33 12.11
N LEU A 36 14.25 5.36 12.94
CA LEU A 36 13.28 6.44 13.17
C LEU A 36 12.99 7.22 11.90
N ALA A 37 13.99 7.54 11.09
CA ALA A 37 13.78 8.22 9.80
C ALA A 37 12.96 7.38 8.82
N ARG A 38 13.07 6.03 8.86
CA ARG A 38 12.23 5.13 8.09
C ARG A 38 10.77 5.19 8.56
N ILE A 39 10.55 5.16 9.88
CA ILE A 39 9.19 5.26 10.46
C ILE A 39 8.57 6.61 10.11
N GLU A 40 9.31 7.70 10.22
CA GLU A 40 8.85 9.05 9.86
C GLU A 40 8.35 9.11 8.41
N ARG A 41 9.13 8.60 7.44
CA ARG A 41 8.69 8.53 6.04
C ARG A 41 7.40 7.72 5.84
N LYS A 42 7.25 6.61 6.55
CA LYS A 42 6.00 5.81 6.50
C LYS A 42 4.79 6.61 7.01
N ILE A 43 4.98 7.35 8.10
CA ILE A 43 3.94 8.24 8.65
C ILE A 43 3.58 9.33 7.63
N ASP A 44 4.58 9.96 7.03
CA ASP A 44 4.37 11.00 6.01
C ASP A 44 3.65 10.47 4.78
N ASN A 45 3.99 9.26 4.32
CA ASN A 45 3.28 8.59 3.22
C ASN A 45 1.81 8.37 3.58
N ARG A 46 1.54 7.92 4.81
CA ARG A 46 0.17 7.68 5.26
C ARG A 46 -0.62 8.97 5.41
N LEU A 47 -0.03 10.02 5.95
CA LEU A 47 -0.66 11.35 6.04
C LEU A 47 -1.02 11.89 4.65
N ARG A 48 -0.14 11.73 3.66
CA ARG A 48 -0.44 12.12 2.27
C ARG A 48 -1.62 11.33 1.70
N GLN A 49 -1.64 10.00 1.83
CA GLN A 49 -2.75 9.16 1.37
C GLN A 49 -4.08 9.57 1.99
N LEU A 50 -4.09 9.87 3.30
CA LEU A 50 -5.28 10.35 3.99
C LEU A 50 -5.73 11.70 3.48
N HIS A 51 -4.79 12.62 3.28
CA HIS A 51 -5.08 13.94 2.72
C HIS A 51 -5.68 13.82 1.31
N ASP A 52 -5.06 13.02 0.45
CA ASP A 52 -5.53 12.77 -0.92
C ASP A 52 -6.94 12.17 -0.92
N ALA A 53 -7.20 11.18 -0.03
CA ALA A 53 -8.53 10.59 0.10
C ALA A 53 -9.60 11.59 0.58
N GLN A 54 -9.24 12.49 1.50
CA GLN A 54 -10.16 13.50 2.04
C GLN A 54 -10.45 14.65 1.08
N THR A 55 -9.50 14.96 0.20
CA THR A 55 -9.59 16.07 -0.76
C THR A 55 -9.97 15.64 -2.16
N ALA A 56 -10.07 14.33 -2.41
CA ALA A 56 -10.44 13.77 -3.70
C ALA A 56 -11.81 14.27 -4.16
N GLU A 57 -11.91 14.62 -5.43
CA GLU A 57 -13.18 14.91 -6.10
C GLU A 57 -13.94 13.59 -6.34
N LEU A 58 -14.90 13.31 -5.46
CA LEU A 58 -15.61 12.04 -5.49
C LEU A 58 -16.51 11.93 -6.73
N GLY A 59 -16.45 10.78 -7.40
CA GLY A 59 -17.25 10.46 -8.55
C GLY A 59 -16.75 11.05 -9.88
N ALA A 60 -15.77 11.95 -9.88
CA ALA A 60 -15.15 12.44 -11.11
C ALA A 60 -14.13 11.43 -11.64
N ILE A 61 -14.11 11.26 -12.98
CA ILE A 61 -13.11 10.39 -13.65
C ILE A 61 -12.04 11.27 -14.25
N HIS A 62 -10.78 10.98 -13.90
CA HIS A 62 -9.63 11.71 -14.39
C HIS A 62 -8.60 10.76 -15.02
N LEU A 63 -7.86 11.26 -16.01
CA LEU A 63 -6.62 10.62 -16.45
C LEU A 63 -5.49 11.09 -15.55
N VAL A 64 -4.87 10.15 -14.84
CA VAL A 64 -3.79 10.43 -13.89
C VAL A 64 -2.55 9.63 -14.25
N ARG A 65 -1.38 10.19 -13.96
CA ARG A 65 -0.11 9.47 -14.06
C ARG A 65 0.12 8.72 -12.75
N SER A 66 0.06 7.39 -12.81
CA SER A 66 0.33 6.52 -11.68
C SER A 66 1.84 6.22 -11.67
N PRO A 67 2.59 6.58 -10.62
CA PRO A 67 4.01 6.29 -10.54
C PRO A 67 4.27 4.78 -10.51
N ALA A 68 5.51 4.39 -10.80
CA ALA A 68 5.94 3.02 -10.57
C ALA A 68 5.76 2.65 -9.10
N CYS A 69 5.33 1.42 -8.83
CA CYS A 69 5.17 0.93 -7.47
C CYS A 69 5.58 -0.54 -7.36
N ARG A 70 5.95 -0.93 -6.15
CA ARG A 70 6.31 -2.31 -5.81
C ARG A 70 5.09 -3.00 -5.24
N VAL A 71 4.78 -4.21 -5.71
CA VAL A 71 3.66 -5.01 -5.20
C VAL A 71 4.10 -6.43 -4.90
N VAL A 72 3.43 -7.02 -3.92
CA VAL A 72 3.47 -8.45 -3.62
C VAL A 72 2.11 -9.03 -3.98
N TRP A 73 2.10 -10.08 -4.80
CA TRP A 73 0.89 -10.78 -5.16
C TRP A 73 0.41 -11.65 -4.02
N MET A 74 -0.87 -11.62 -3.75
CA MET A 74 -1.50 -12.49 -2.77
C MET A 74 -2.08 -13.70 -3.50
N SER A 75 -1.72 -14.90 -3.05
CA SER A 75 -2.17 -16.16 -3.63
C SER A 75 -3.54 -16.54 -3.07
N GLY A 76 -4.49 -16.83 -3.96
CA GLY A 76 -5.83 -17.33 -3.64
C GLY A 76 -6.89 -16.70 -4.52
N ALA A 77 -7.90 -17.46 -4.97
CA ALA A 77 -9.10 -16.92 -5.58
C ALA A 77 -9.89 -16.21 -4.48
N LEU A 78 -10.01 -14.91 -4.56
CA LEU A 78 -10.67 -14.08 -3.56
C LEU A 78 -12.10 -13.82 -4.03
N GLU A 79 -13.05 -14.65 -3.58
CA GLU A 79 -14.44 -14.22 -3.50
C GLU A 79 -14.55 -13.23 -2.34
N LEU A 80 -14.17 -11.99 -2.58
CA LEU A 80 -14.26 -10.94 -1.58
C LEU A 80 -15.69 -10.43 -1.51
N HIS A 81 -16.43 -10.91 -0.55
CA HIS A 81 -17.75 -10.39 -0.19
C HIS A 81 -17.65 -9.30 0.90
N SER A 82 -16.51 -9.25 1.61
CA SER A 82 -16.24 -8.24 2.63
C SER A 82 -14.72 -8.04 2.85
N PHE A 83 -14.35 -6.94 3.51
CA PHE A 83 -12.98 -6.69 3.97
C PHE A 83 -12.45 -7.81 4.89
N LEU A 84 -13.34 -8.46 5.64
CA LEU A 84 -13.00 -9.55 6.55
C LEU A 84 -12.44 -10.79 5.81
N ASP A 85 -12.77 -10.96 4.53
CA ASP A 85 -12.28 -12.08 3.71
C ASP A 85 -10.78 -11.92 3.37
N MET A 86 -10.24 -10.69 3.49
CA MET A 86 -8.81 -10.40 3.32
C MET A 86 -7.99 -10.60 4.61
N GLU A 87 -8.63 -10.69 5.77
CA GLU A 87 -7.97 -10.80 7.07
C GLU A 87 -6.97 -11.96 7.16
N PRO A 88 -7.25 -13.19 6.67
CA PRO A 88 -6.29 -14.29 6.69
C PRO A 88 -5.03 -13.99 5.87
N SER A 89 -5.18 -13.34 4.72
CA SER A 89 -4.07 -12.98 3.83
C SER A 89 -3.24 -11.84 4.41
N ILE A 90 -3.88 -10.85 5.04
CA ILE A 90 -3.22 -9.77 5.77
C ILE A 90 -2.43 -10.36 6.95
N ARG A 91 -3.04 -11.26 7.75
CA ARG A 91 -2.36 -11.92 8.87
C ARG A 91 -1.17 -12.79 8.44
N MET A 92 -1.20 -13.38 7.26
CA MET A 92 -0.07 -14.14 6.72
C MET A 92 1.10 -13.21 6.39
N LEU A 93 0.82 -12.01 5.89
CA LEU A 93 1.81 -10.95 5.63
C LEU A 93 2.32 -10.33 6.94
N GLU A 94 1.45 -10.13 7.94
CA GLU A 94 1.81 -9.62 9.29
C GLU A 94 2.80 -10.55 10.03
N ARG A 95 2.70 -11.86 9.83
CA ARG A 95 3.64 -12.82 10.42
C ARG A 95 5.06 -12.68 9.88
N SER A 96 5.22 -12.10 8.69
CA SER A 96 6.52 -11.86 8.07
C SER A 96 7.10 -10.47 8.39
N GLN A 97 6.28 -9.55 8.95
CA GLN A 97 6.72 -8.17 9.28
C GLN A 97 6.11 -7.70 10.62
N ALA A 98 6.96 -7.24 11.52
CA ALA A 98 6.66 -6.96 12.93
C ALA A 98 5.73 -5.75 13.22
N GLU A 99 5.12 -5.08 12.22
CA GLU A 99 4.36 -3.84 12.43
C GLU A 99 3.04 -3.82 11.64
N ALA A 100 1.94 -4.26 12.28
CA ALA A 100 0.59 -4.31 11.70
C ALA A 100 0.05 -2.96 11.18
N VAL A 101 0.49 -1.83 11.72
CA VAL A 101 0.06 -0.47 11.32
C VAL A 101 0.50 -0.12 9.88
N VAL A 102 1.46 -0.84 9.33
CA VAL A 102 2.09 -0.59 8.02
C VAL A 102 1.16 -0.91 6.85
N PHE A 103 0.18 -1.80 7.03
CA PHE A 103 -0.63 -2.34 5.92
C PHE A 103 -1.95 -1.61 5.66
N LEU A 104 -2.36 -0.71 6.53
CA LEU A 104 -3.61 0.04 6.36
C LEU A 104 -3.57 0.88 5.07
N GLY A 105 -4.53 0.63 4.16
CA GLY A 105 -4.64 1.33 2.88
C GLY A 105 -3.61 0.96 1.83
N LYS A 106 -2.95 -0.21 1.96
CA LYS A 106 -1.98 -0.73 0.99
C LYS A 106 -2.41 -2.03 0.33
N VAL A 107 -3.41 -2.69 0.88
CA VAL A 107 -3.99 -3.90 0.28
C VAL A 107 -4.94 -3.46 -0.82
N GLY A 108 -4.75 -4.01 -2.00
CA GLY A 108 -5.59 -3.74 -3.16
C GLY A 108 -6.09 -5.02 -3.80
N VAL A 109 -7.16 -4.87 -4.53
CA VAL A 109 -7.75 -5.90 -5.39
C VAL A 109 -7.85 -5.38 -6.82
N GLY A 110 -8.12 -6.25 -7.76
CA GLY A 110 -8.25 -5.84 -9.14
C GLY A 110 -8.90 -6.88 -10.03
N LEU A 111 -9.18 -6.43 -11.24
CA LEU A 111 -9.75 -7.22 -12.32
C LEU A 111 -8.77 -7.20 -13.50
N SER A 112 -8.53 -8.35 -14.11
CA SER A 112 -7.75 -8.43 -15.34
C SER A 112 -8.40 -7.62 -16.48
N ALA A 113 -7.59 -7.19 -17.44
CA ALA A 113 -8.10 -6.47 -18.62
C ALA A 113 -9.18 -7.28 -19.37
N GLU A 114 -9.05 -8.60 -19.41
CA GLU A 114 -10.03 -9.50 -20.03
C GLU A 114 -11.40 -9.41 -19.35
N ARG A 115 -11.44 -9.42 -18.02
CA ARG A 115 -12.67 -9.29 -17.24
C ARG A 115 -13.29 -7.91 -17.40
N LEU A 116 -12.46 -6.86 -17.37
CA LEU A 116 -12.91 -5.49 -17.62
C LEU A 116 -13.59 -5.35 -18.99
N LEU A 117 -12.96 -5.89 -20.04
CA LEU A 117 -13.52 -5.86 -21.41
C LEU A 117 -14.79 -6.71 -21.53
N ALA A 118 -14.89 -7.81 -20.77
CA ALA A 118 -16.08 -8.65 -20.74
C ALA A 118 -17.22 -8.06 -19.88
N GLY A 119 -17.00 -6.92 -19.21
CA GLY A 119 -18.00 -6.32 -18.31
C GLY A 119 -18.22 -7.14 -17.02
N GLN A 120 -17.26 -7.96 -16.64
CA GLN A 120 -17.32 -8.82 -15.45
C GLN A 120 -16.62 -8.13 -14.29
N PHE A 121 -17.36 -7.39 -13.48
CA PHE A 121 -16.80 -6.57 -12.39
C PHE A 121 -16.82 -7.25 -11.01
N ALA A 122 -17.10 -8.56 -10.97
CA ALA A 122 -17.00 -9.45 -9.82
C ALA A 122 -16.94 -10.91 -10.30
N PRO A 123 -16.31 -11.83 -9.51
CA PRO A 123 -15.40 -11.60 -8.40
C PRO A 123 -14.04 -11.05 -8.87
N TYR A 124 -13.21 -10.53 -7.95
CA TYR A 124 -11.84 -10.13 -8.27
C TYR A 124 -10.97 -11.33 -8.60
N ASP A 125 -10.02 -11.16 -9.52
CA ASP A 125 -9.05 -12.19 -9.89
C ASP A 125 -7.60 -11.78 -9.53
N ARG A 126 -7.43 -10.62 -8.94
CA ARG A 126 -6.14 -10.09 -8.46
C ARG A 126 -6.27 -9.56 -7.05
N ALA A 127 -5.27 -9.87 -6.20
CA ALA A 127 -5.08 -9.22 -4.93
C ALA A 127 -3.60 -8.96 -4.70
N PHE A 128 -3.26 -7.83 -4.14
CA PHE A 128 -1.89 -7.39 -3.99
C PHE A 128 -1.71 -6.49 -2.77
N LEU A 129 -0.47 -6.45 -2.29
CA LEU A 129 -0.01 -5.48 -1.28
C LEU A 129 0.95 -4.51 -1.95
N VAL A 130 0.72 -3.21 -1.79
CA VAL A 130 1.66 -2.17 -2.23
C VAL A 130 2.74 -2.01 -1.16
N LEU A 131 4.01 -2.06 -1.58
CA LEU A 131 5.16 -1.82 -0.72
C LEU A 131 5.68 -0.40 -0.91
N ASP A 132 6.00 0.28 0.18
CA ASP A 132 6.82 1.49 0.13
C ASP A 132 8.28 1.15 -0.22
N ASP A 133 9.06 2.14 -0.64
CA ASP A 133 10.48 1.94 -0.98
C ASP A 133 11.29 1.43 0.20
N GLU A 134 10.89 1.79 1.41
CA GLU A 134 11.53 1.40 2.66
C GLU A 134 11.10 0.01 3.17
N ASP A 135 10.06 -0.60 2.58
CA ASP A 135 9.59 -1.90 3.01
C ASP A 135 10.55 -3.00 2.54
N ALA A 136 11.14 -3.70 3.49
CA ALA A 136 11.86 -4.94 3.22
C ALA A 136 10.85 -6.09 3.18
N PHE A 137 10.82 -6.82 2.07
CA PHE A 137 9.99 -8.01 1.92
C PHE A 137 10.87 -9.18 1.47
N ASP A 138 10.81 -10.28 2.20
CA ASP A 138 11.56 -11.51 1.91
C ASP A 138 10.67 -12.44 1.06
N GLY A 139 10.57 -12.15 -0.23
CA GLY A 139 9.77 -12.87 -1.19
C GLY A 139 9.73 -12.20 -2.55
N ASP A 140 8.92 -12.72 -3.46
CA ASP A 140 8.80 -12.21 -4.82
C ASP A 140 8.09 -10.85 -4.82
N VAL A 141 8.79 -9.83 -5.33
CA VAL A 141 8.29 -8.48 -5.50
C VAL A 141 8.20 -8.16 -6.99
N THR A 142 7.03 -7.73 -7.43
CA THR A 142 6.81 -7.25 -8.80
C THR A 142 6.86 -5.72 -8.81
N VAL A 143 7.57 -5.14 -9.77
CA VAL A 143 7.56 -3.69 -10.01
C VAL A 143 6.55 -3.40 -11.11
N LEU A 144 5.48 -2.70 -10.78
CA LEU A 144 4.54 -2.16 -11.75
C LEU A 144 5.13 -0.86 -12.30
N PRO A 145 5.24 -0.70 -13.63
CA PRO A 145 5.82 0.49 -14.22
C PRO A 145 4.92 1.72 -14.05
N GLU A 146 5.52 2.88 -14.18
CA GLU A 146 4.76 4.12 -14.31
C GLU A 146 3.85 4.04 -15.54
N THR A 147 2.59 4.44 -15.39
CA THR A 147 1.59 4.36 -16.46
C THR A 147 0.51 5.42 -16.30
N THR A 148 -0.17 5.76 -17.40
CA THR A 148 -1.38 6.56 -17.36
C THR A 148 -2.57 5.68 -17.01
N CYS A 149 -3.39 6.12 -16.07
CA CYS A 149 -4.60 5.42 -15.64
C CYS A 149 -5.83 6.33 -15.77
N ALA A 150 -6.97 5.75 -16.10
CA ALA A 150 -8.25 6.34 -15.76
C ALA A 150 -8.55 6.01 -14.30
N ALA A 151 -8.83 7.04 -13.50
CA ALA A 151 -9.02 6.91 -12.07
C ALA A 151 -10.34 7.53 -11.62
N VAL A 152 -10.96 6.93 -10.62
CA VAL A 152 -12.11 7.47 -9.91
C VAL A 152 -11.96 7.21 -8.42
N CYS A 153 -12.19 8.25 -7.60
CA CYS A 153 -12.39 8.11 -6.17
C CYS A 153 -13.89 8.15 -5.87
N PHE A 154 -14.36 7.28 -5.00
CA PHE A 154 -15.77 7.23 -4.64
C PHE A 154 -15.96 6.91 -3.15
N ARG A 155 -17.14 7.27 -2.64
CA ARG A 155 -17.54 6.93 -1.29
C ARG A 155 -18.08 5.51 -1.25
N GLY A 156 -17.58 4.71 -0.30
CA GLY A 156 -17.90 3.29 -0.17
C GLY A 156 -16.68 2.40 -0.30
N SER A 157 -16.91 1.11 -0.46
CA SER A 157 -15.88 0.07 -0.55
C SER A 157 -16.17 -0.90 -1.71
N HIS A 158 -15.70 -2.14 -1.63
CA HIS A 158 -15.82 -3.14 -2.70
C HIS A 158 -17.26 -3.42 -3.19
N PRO A 159 -18.32 -3.42 -2.35
CA PRO A 159 -19.69 -3.62 -2.84
C PRO A 159 -20.18 -2.55 -3.83
N GLU A 160 -19.69 -1.32 -3.71
CA GLU A 160 -20.06 -0.20 -4.58
C GLU A 160 -19.18 -0.12 -5.83
N ALA A 161 -18.06 -0.84 -5.88
CA ALA A 161 -17.09 -0.80 -6.96
C ALA A 161 -17.62 -1.22 -8.33
N PRO A 162 -18.49 -2.24 -8.50
CA PRO A 162 -18.98 -2.66 -9.82
C PRO A 162 -19.64 -1.52 -10.62
N ALA A 163 -20.39 -0.64 -9.95
CA ALA A 163 -21.00 0.52 -10.61
C ALA A 163 -19.94 1.53 -11.10
N GLN A 164 -18.84 1.69 -10.36
CA GLN A 164 -17.75 2.57 -10.73
C GLN A 164 -16.90 1.99 -11.87
N TYR A 165 -16.70 0.67 -11.88
CA TYR A 165 -16.08 -0.02 -13.02
C TYR A 165 -16.87 0.17 -14.30
N ALA A 166 -18.20 0.02 -14.26
CA ALA A 166 -19.06 0.27 -15.43
C ALA A 166 -18.87 1.68 -15.97
N ARG A 167 -18.87 2.71 -15.08
CA ARG A 167 -18.64 4.11 -15.44
C ARG A 167 -17.26 4.34 -16.04
N LEU A 168 -16.21 3.74 -15.46
CA LEU A 168 -14.85 3.82 -16.00
C LEU A 168 -14.77 3.20 -17.39
N MET A 169 -15.38 2.05 -17.62
CA MET A 169 -15.38 1.39 -18.92
C MET A 169 -16.16 2.20 -19.98
N ASP A 170 -17.27 2.84 -19.58
CA ASP A 170 -17.99 3.78 -20.46
C ASP A 170 -17.12 4.99 -20.82
N TYR A 171 -16.43 5.56 -19.84
CA TYR A 171 -15.48 6.65 -20.05
C TYR A 171 -14.36 6.25 -21.02
N LEU A 172 -13.75 5.07 -20.85
CA LEU A 172 -12.71 4.59 -21.74
C LEU A 172 -13.20 4.47 -23.18
N ARG A 173 -14.39 3.88 -23.38
CA ARG A 173 -15.01 3.76 -24.70
C ARG A 173 -15.25 5.13 -25.36
N ALA A 174 -15.79 6.08 -24.60
CA ALA A 174 -16.06 7.43 -25.10
C ALA A 174 -14.80 8.21 -25.50
N HIS A 175 -13.63 7.84 -24.97
CA HIS A 175 -12.36 8.53 -25.23
C HIS A 175 -11.40 7.70 -26.12
N ALA A 176 -11.89 6.66 -26.79
CA ALA A 176 -11.07 5.75 -27.60
C ALA A 176 -9.86 5.18 -26.82
N LEU A 177 -10.10 4.80 -25.57
CA LEU A 177 -9.14 4.16 -24.69
C LEU A 177 -9.55 2.72 -24.40
N ALA A 178 -8.58 1.86 -24.12
CA ALA A 178 -8.78 0.48 -23.68
C ALA A 178 -7.92 0.20 -22.43
N PRO A 179 -8.36 -0.76 -21.57
CA PRO A 179 -7.51 -1.27 -20.52
C PRO A 179 -6.20 -1.82 -21.07
N ALA A 180 -5.08 -1.40 -20.49
CA ALA A 180 -3.74 -1.89 -20.85
C ALA A 180 -3.29 -3.05 -19.96
N ASP A 181 -3.81 -3.11 -18.74
CA ASP A 181 -3.44 -4.08 -17.71
C ASP A 181 -4.60 -4.21 -16.70
N PHE A 182 -4.40 -4.97 -15.62
CA PHE A 182 -5.38 -5.13 -14.55
C PHE A 182 -5.69 -3.81 -13.83
N SER A 183 -6.91 -3.69 -13.31
CA SER A 183 -7.32 -2.57 -12.46
C SER A 183 -6.68 -2.66 -11.08
N ARG A 184 -6.50 -1.50 -10.43
CA ARG A 184 -6.05 -1.38 -9.05
C ARG A 184 -7.13 -0.67 -8.25
N GLU A 185 -7.72 -1.38 -7.31
CA GLU A 185 -8.75 -0.87 -6.40
C GLU A 185 -8.20 -0.93 -4.98
N ILE A 186 -8.17 0.21 -4.31
CA ILE A 186 -7.64 0.35 -2.94
C ILE A 186 -8.62 1.18 -2.13
N THR A 187 -9.10 0.63 -1.01
CA THR A 187 -9.86 1.40 -0.04
C THR A 187 -8.89 2.17 0.85
N MET A 188 -8.83 3.48 0.64
CA MET A 188 -7.89 4.38 1.32
C MET A 188 -8.32 4.72 2.74
N ILE A 189 -9.64 4.84 2.97
CA ILE A 189 -10.25 5.02 4.29
C ILE A 189 -11.23 3.87 4.49
N ASP A 190 -10.94 3.01 5.45
CA ASP A 190 -11.63 1.76 5.75
C ASP A 190 -11.90 1.58 7.25
N TYR A 191 -12.31 0.39 7.67
CA TYR A 191 -12.52 0.03 9.08
C TYR A 191 -11.27 0.18 9.97
N GLY A 192 -10.09 0.16 9.42
CA GLY A 192 -8.85 0.41 10.15
C GLY A 192 -8.69 1.87 10.61
N LEU A 193 -9.45 2.79 10.02
CA LEU A 193 -9.37 4.23 10.30
C LEU A 193 -10.65 4.82 10.87
N THR A 194 -11.81 4.24 10.58
CA THR A 194 -13.10 4.73 11.03
C THR A 194 -14.08 3.58 11.19
N SER A 195 -14.93 3.66 12.21
CA SER A 195 -16.06 2.75 12.39
C SER A 195 -17.31 3.15 11.58
N ASP A 196 -17.24 4.25 10.85
CA ASP A 196 -18.34 4.83 10.09
C ASP A 196 -18.18 4.49 8.59
N PRO A 197 -18.96 3.52 8.04
CA PRO A 197 -18.84 3.12 6.64
C PRO A 197 -19.14 4.25 5.64
N ASP A 198 -19.92 5.26 6.05
CA ASP A 198 -20.24 6.41 5.19
C ASP A 198 -19.03 7.31 4.92
N LYS A 199 -17.94 7.10 5.66
CA LYS A 199 -16.65 7.79 5.48
C LYS A 199 -15.65 7.00 4.64
N PHE A 200 -15.98 5.80 4.23
CA PHE A 200 -15.09 5.01 3.41
C PHE A 200 -14.84 5.70 2.07
N VAL A 201 -13.59 5.65 1.64
CA VAL A 201 -13.17 6.19 0.35
C VAL A 201 -12.32 5.14 -0.35
N THR A 202 -12.75 4.78 -1.56
CA THR A 202 -12.05 3.82 -2.41
C THR A 202 -11.65 4.50 -3.71
N GLU A 203 -10.46 4.18 -4.18
CA GLU A 203 -9.95 4.59 -5.48
C GLU A 203 -9.84 3.37 -6.40
N ILE A 204 -10.31 3.52 -7.64
CA ILE A 204 -10.07 2.58 -8.73
C ILE A 204 -9.20 3.26 -9.77
N ARG A 205 -8.15 2.58 -10.21
CA ARG A 205 -7.29 2.99 -11.34
C ARG A 205 -7.25 1.88 -12.37
N ILE A 206 -7.54 2.20 -13.62
CA ILE A 206 -7.38 1.29 -14.76
C ILE A 206 -6.25 1.83 -15.64
N PRO A 207 -5.11 1.12 -15.76
CA PRO A 207 -4.08 1.46 -16.75
C PRO A 207 -4.67 1.49 -18.15
N VAL A 208 -4.33 2.52 -18.94
CA VAL A 208 -4.96 2.72 -20.25
C VAL A 208 -3.94 2.77 -21.38
N ARG A 209 -4.39 2.33 -22.56
CA ARG A 209 -3.74 2.52 -23.86
C ARG A 209 -4.76 3.05 -24.87
N ALA A 210 -4.30 3.54 -26.01
CA ALA A 210 -5.22 3.85 -27.11
C ALA A 210 -5.95 2.57 -27.54
N ALA A 211 -7.23 2.69 -27.82
CA ALA A 211 -7.99 1.61 -28.44
C ALA A 211 -7.51 1.45 -29.89
N GLU A 212 -7.35 0.20 -30.31
CA GLU A 212 -7.00 -0.15 -31.71
C GLU A 212 -8.23 -0.02 -32.62
#